data_cc159e1c424f59016e47456548fec6b5
#
_entry.id   cc159e1c424f59016e47456548fec6b5
#
_cell.length_a   1.000
_cell.length_b   1.000
_cell.length_c   1.000
_cell.angle_alpha   90.00
_cell.angle_beta   90.00
_cell.angle_gamma   90.00
#
_symmetry.space_group_name_H-M   'P 1'
#
loop_
_entity.id
_entity.type
_entity.pdbx_description
1 polymer ?
#
loop_
_entity_poly.entity_id
_entity_poly.type
_entity_poly.pdbx_seq_one_letter_code
_entity_poly.pdbx_strand_id
1 'polypeptide(L)'
;MAVKPIPDQYHSVQPYLLVEGAPRLMEFLKATFDAEDLGSMPTPEGKIGHAEMRIGDTIVMLADASTAEGVSGPMPSTVVAYVEDVDKVYQRALEAGATSLRESEDMFYGDRSAGVVDPLGNHWWIHTHVEDVSEEEMIRRAREQQAG
;
A
#
# COMPACT_ATOMS: atom_id res chain seq x y z
N MET A 1 24.46 -13.41 -23.11
CA MET A 1 24.47 -12.73 -21.80
C MET A 1 23.63 -13.52 -20.81
N ALA A 2 24.12 -13.59 -19.60
CA ALA A 2 23.37 -14.26 -18.53
C ALA A 2 22.12 -13.45 -18.19
N VAL A 3 21.01 -14.15 -18.01
CA VAL A 3 19.76 -13.55 -17.56
C VAL A 3 19.83 -13.39 -16.04
N LYS A 4 19.43 -12.22 -15.53
CA LYS A 4 19.35 -12.00 -14.10
C LYS A 4 18.09 -12.70 -13.57
N PRO A 5 18.22 -13.64 -12.61
CA PRO A 5 17.04 -14.31 -12.06
C PRO A 5 16.05 -13.38 -11.38
N ILE A 6 16.53 -12.28 -10.81
CA ILE A 6 15.70 -11.23 -10.23
C ILE A 6 15.88 -10.00 -11.10
N PRO A 7 14.83 -9.60 -11.87
CA PRO A 7 14.94 -8.41 -12.73
C PRO A 7 15.25 -7.15 -11.90
N ASP A 8 15.97 -6.21 -12.50
CA ASP A 8 16.47 -5.03 -11.79
C ASP A 8 15.38 -4.16 -11.15
N GLN A 9 14.20 -4.10 -11.79
CA GLN A 9 13.11 -3.26 -11.29
C GLN A 9 12.34 -3.87 -10.11
N TYR A 10 12.52 -5.17 -9.84
CA TYR A 10 11.78 -5.85 -8.78
C TYR A 10 12.66 -6.08 -7.55
N HIS A 11 12.01 -6.19 -6.39
CA HIS A 11 12.58 -6.79 -5.20
C HIS A 11 12.33 -8.30 -5.25
N SER A 12 12.80 -9.04 -4.27
CA SER A 12 12.52 -10.50 -4.22
C SER A 12 11.04 -10.77 -3.95
N VAL A 13 10.36 -9.86 -3.26
CA VAL A 13 8.95 -9.97 -2.91
C VAL A 13 8.23 -8.69 -3.33
N GLN A 14 7.08 -8.85 -3.99
CA GLN A 14 6.20 -7.75 -4.35
C GLN A 14 4.80 -8.01 -3.81
N PRO A 15 4.07 -6.95 -3.36
CA PRO A 15 2.64 -7.10 -3.07
C PRO A 15 1.87 -7.34 -4.37
N TYR A 16 0.84 -8.19 -4.29
CA TYR A 16 -0.06 -8.44 -5.40
C TYR A 16 -1.49 -8.28 -4.88
N LEU A 17 -2.18 -7.24 -5.34
CA LEU A 17 -3.52 -6.90 -4.86
C LEU A 17 -4.58 -7.46 -5.80
N LEU A 18 -5.46 -8.30 -5.29
CA LEU A 18 -6.54 -8.91 -6.05
C LEU A 18 -7.88 -8.26 -5.63
N VAL A 19 -8.47 -7.50 -6.54
CA VAL A 19 -9.65 -6.69 -6.26
C VAL A 19 -10.72 -6.93 -7.35
N GLU A 20 -11.92 -6.41 -7.14
CA GLU A 20 -12.89 -6.24 -8.21
C GLU A 20 -13.03 -4.74 -8.46
N GLY A 21 -12.46 -4.27 -9.58
CA GLY A 21 -12.37 -2.86 -9.91
C GLY A 21 -10.93 -2.37 -9.96
N ALA A 22 -10.02 -3.15 -10.54
CA ALA A 22 -8.60 -2.80 -10.64
C ALA A 22 -8.36 -1.41 -11.24
N PRO A 23 -9.08 -0.94 -12.28
CA PRO A 23 -8.89 0.42 -12.77
C PRO A 23 -9.10 1.49 -11.71
N ARG A 24 -10.08 1.31 -10.82
CA ARG A 24 -10.34 2.25 -9.73
C ARG A 24 -9.20 2.23 -8.70
N LEU A 25 -8.64 1.06 -8.41
CA LEU A 25 -7.50 0.96 -7.52
C LEU A 25 -6.29 1.69 -8.12
N MET A 26 -6.04 1.54 -9.42
CA MET A 26 -4.95 2.23 -10.11
C MET A 26 -5.10 3.75 -9.98
N GLU A 27 -6.30 4.28 -10.18
CA GLU A 27 -6.56 5.72 -10.01
C GLU A 27 -6.35 6.17 -8.56
N PHE A 28 -6.78 5.36 -7.60
CA PHE A 28 -6.55 5.65 -6.18
C PHE A 28 -5.05 5.72 -5.86
N LEU A 29 -4.26 4.77 -6.34
CA LEU A 29 -2.83 4.73 -6.10
C LEU A 29 -2.11 5.95 -6.72
N LYS A 30 -2.51 6.35 -7.92
CA LYS A 30 -1.98 7.56 -8.56
C LYS A 30 -2.29 8.81 -7.75
N ALA A 31 -3.54 8.97 -7.35
CA ALA A 31 -3.99 10.17 -6.62
C ALA A 31 -3.39 10.26 -5.22
N THR A 32 -3.20 9.13 -4.56
CA THR A 32 -2.76 9.06 -3.17
C THR A 32 -1.25 9.06 -3.02
N PHE A 33 -0.56 8.22 -3.80
CA PHE A 33 0.87 7.95 -3.64
C PHE A 33 1.74 8.45 -4.79
N ASP A 34 1.17 9.17 -5.75
CA ASP A 34 1.85 9.54 -6.98
C ASP A 34 2.39 8.30 -7.72
N ALA A 35 1.65 7.20 -7.67
CA ALA A 35 2.07 5.95 -8.28
C ALA A 35 2.25 6.09 -9.79
N GLU A 36 3.32 5.50 -10.30
CA GLU A 36 3.62 5.46 -11.73
C GLU A 36 3.00 4.22 -12.36
N ASP A 37 2.20 4.41 -13.41
CA ASP A 37 1.61 3.31 -14.17
C ASP A 37 2.69 2.71 -15.08
N LEU A 38 3.07 1.46 -14.82
CA LEU A 38 4.09 0.75 -15.60
C LEU A 38 3.49 -0.14 -16.69
N GLY A 39 2.17 -0.15 -16.80
CA GLY A 39 1.47 -0.90 -17.84
C GLY A 39 0.44 -1.86 -17.30
N SER A 40 -0.49 -2.25 -18.14
CA SER A 40 -1.54 -3.18 -17.79
C SER A 40 -1.90 -4.05 -18.98
N MET A 41 -2.46 -5.21 -18.69
CA MET A 41 -2.95 -6.18 -19.68
C MET A 41 -4.47 -6.32 -19.50
N PRO A 42 -5.27 -5.60 -20.31
CA PRO A 42 -6.72 -5.72 -20.23
C PRO A 42 -7.20 -7.05 -20.82
N THR A 43 -8.36 -7.52 -20.34
CA THR A 43 -9.03 -8.68 -20.91
C THR A 43 -10.06 -8.23 -21.95
N PRO A 44 -10.54 -9.15 -22.82
CA PRO A 44 -11.61 -8.82 -23.78
C PRO A 44 -12.88 -8.29 -23.10
N GLU A 45 -13.14 -8.67 -21.85
CA GLU A 45 -14.31 -8.24 -21.08
C GLU A 45 -14.12 -6.88 -20.41
N GLY A 46 -12.99 -6.21 -20.64
CA GLY A 46 -12.71 -4.89 -20.06
C GLY A 46 -12.19 -4.92 -18.64
N LYS A 47 -11.77 -6.08 -18.16
CA LYS A 47 -11.12 -6.22 -16.85
C LYS A 47 -9.61 -6.11 -16.98
N ILE A 48 -8.93 -6.01 -15.87
CA ILE A 48 -7.46 -5.96 -15.82
C ILE A 48 -6.94 -7.33 -15.38
N GLY A 49 -6.28 -8.04 -16.29
CA GLY A 49 -5.67 -9.34 -15.99
C GLY A 49 -4.35 -9.22 -15.25
N HIS A 50 -3.65 -8.10 -15.42
CA HIS A 50 -2.41 -7.78 -14.72
C HIS A 50 -2.08 -6.32 -14.90
N ALA A 51 -1.64 -5.67 -13.84
CA ALA A 51 -1.11 -4.31 -13.92
C ALA A 51 0.02 -4.14 -12.92
N GLU A 52 0.90 -3.21 -13.19
CA GLU A 52 2.01 -2.87 -12.29
C GLU A 52 2.06 -1.36 -12.10
N MET A 53 2.18 -0.97 -10.84
CA MET A 53 2.29 0.42 -10.42
C MET A 53 3.51 0.57 -9.53
N ARG A 54 4.31 1.62 -9.74
CA ARG A 54 5.43 1.89 -8.83
C ARG A 54 5.01 2.90 -7.78
N ILE A 55 5.19 2.52 -6.52
CA ILE A 55 5.03 3.42 -5.38
C ILE A 55 6.40 3.55 -4.74
N GLY A 56 7.01 4.74 -4.79
CA GLY A 56 8.37 4.92 -4.28
C GLY A 56 9.35 3.97 -4.96
N ASP A 57 9.92 3.05 -4.21
CA ASP A 57 10.91 2.08 -4.68
C ASP A 57 10.33 0.69 -4.96
N THR A 58 9.02 0.50 -4.80
CA THR A 58 8.39 -0.84 -4.88
C THR A 58 7.35 -0.90 -5.98
N ILE A 59 7.36 -1.99 -6.73
CA ILE A 59 6.33 -2.28 -7.70
C ILE A 59 5.22 -3.05 -6.99
N VAL A 60 4.00 -2.52 -7.09
CA VAL A 60 2.79 -3.16 -6.62
C VAL A 60 2.09 -3.75 -7.84
N MET A 61 1.83 -5.05 -7.80
CA MET A 61 1.09 -5.74 -8.85
C MET A 61 -0.38 -5.78 -8.46
N LEU A 62 -1.27 -5.78 -9.44
CA LEU A 62 -2.70 -5.86 -9.17
C LEU A 62 -3.45 -6.44 -10.36
N ALA A 63 -4.61 -6.99 -10.07
CA ALA A 63 -5.50 -7.53 -11.09
C ALA A 63 -6.93 -7.58 -10.56
N ASP A 64 -7.88 -7.67 -11.49
CA ASP A 64 -9.24 -8.08 -11.12
C ASP A 64 -9.22 -9.54 -10.72
N ALA A 65 -9.76 -9.86 -9.55
CA ALA A 65 -9.69 -11.20 -8.98
C ALA A 65 -10.33 -12.27 -9.88
N SER A 66 -11.37 -11.92 -10.60
CA SER A 66 -12.05 -12.84 -11.52
C SER A 66 -11.17 -13.31 -12.68
N THR A 67 -10.04 -12.65 -12.94
CA THR A 67 -9.07 -13.05 -13.98
C THR A 67 -7.98 -13.96 -13.43
N ALA A 68 -7.84 -14.06 -12.11
CA ALA A 68 -6.74 -14.77 -11.47
C ALA A 68 -7.06 -16.25 -11.28
N GLU A 69 -6.10 -17.09 -11.61
CA GLU A 69 -6.24 -18.54 -11.45
C GLU A 69 -6.20 -18.94 -9.97
N GLY A 70 -7.11 -19.82 -9.57
CA GLY A 70 -7.14 -20.32 -8.21
C GLY A 70 -7.72 -19.36 -7.17
N VAL A 71 -8.31 -18.25 -7.62
CA VAL A 71 -8.89 -17.24 -6.73
C VAL A 71 -10.40 -17.20 -6.92
N SER A 72 -11.16 -17.33 -5.83
CA SER A 72 -12.64 -17.34 -5.88
C SER A 72 -13.26 -15.94 -5.84
N GLY A 73 -12.48 -14.91 -5.50
CA GLY A 73 -12.95 -13.53 -5.41
C GLY A 73 -11.88 -12.60 -4.88
N PRO A 74 -12.21 -11.33 -4.63
CA PRO A 74 -11.25 -10.36 -4.13
C PRO A 74 -10.67 -10.79 -2.78
N MET A 75 -9.40 -10.48 -2.59
CA MET A 75 -8.66 -10.79 -1.38
C MET A 75 -8.11 -9.49 -0.79
N PRO A 76 -8.84 -8.86 0.16
CA PRO A 76 -8.35 -7.62 0.77
C PRO A 76 -6.99 -7.83 1.43
N SER A 77 -6.11 -6.87 1.22
CA SER A 77 -4.73 -6.91 1.72
C SER A 77 -4.50 -5.81 2.73
N THR A 78 -3.48 -5.99 3.57
CA THR A 78 -2.95 -4.95 4.44
C THR A 78 -1.56 -4.61 3.94
N VAL A 79 -1.31 -3.33 3.67
CA VAL A 79 -0.05 -2.84 3.12
C VAL A 79 0.46 -1.70 3.98
N VAL A 80 1.76 -1.68 4.22
CA VAL A 80 2.44 -0.58 4.91
C VAL A 80 3.23 0.22 3.86
N ALA A 81 3.07 1.53 3.86
CA ALA A 81 3.80 2.42 2.97
C ALA A 81 4.51 3.51 3.79
N TYR A 82 5.82 3.64 3.60
CA TYR A 82 6.58 4.77 4.14
C TYR A 82 6.61 5.89 3.12
N VAL A 83 6.25 7.10 3.56
CA VAL A 83 6.19 8.29 2.73
C VAL A 83 6.87 9.46 3.45
N GLU A 84 7.19 10.51 2.71
CA GLU A 84 7.84 11.69 3.29
C GLU A 84 6.91 12.51 4.19
N ASP A 85 5.62 12.58 3.86
CA ASP A 85 4.63 13.38 4.59
C ASP A 85 3.32 12.60 4.74
N VAL A 86 3.18 11.89 5.85
CA VAL A 86 2.01 11.06 6.12
C VAL A 86 0.71 11.87 6.14
N ASP A 87 0.72 13.08 6.69
CA ASP A 87 -0.50 13.90 6.79
C ASP A 87 -1.03 14.25 5.41
N LYS A 88 -0.13 14.63 4.50
CA LYS A 88 -0.48 14.97 3.13
C LYS A 88 -1.03 13.77 2.36
N VAL A 89 -0.37 12.62 2.49
CA VAL A 89 -0.79 11.39 1.81
C VAL A 89 -2.13 10.90 2.36
N TYR A 90 -2.31 10.95 3.68
CA TYR A 90 -3.57 10.61 4.32
C TYR A 90 -4.72 11.47 3.78
N GLN A 91 -4.52 12.78 3.69
CA GLN A 91 -5.53 13.70 3.15
C GLN A 91 -5.86 13.37 1.70
N ARG A 92 -4.84 13.10 0.87
CA ARG A 92 -5.04 12.69 -0.53
C ARG A 92 -5.83 11.39 -0.63
N ALA A 93 -5.56 10.44 0.26
CA ALA A 93 -6.29 9.17 0.29
C ALA A 93 -7.79 9.40 0.53
N LEU A 94 -8.14 10.24 1.50
CA LEU A 94 -9.53 10.55 1.78
C LEU A 94 -10.20 11.25 0.60
N GLU A 95 -9.51 12.18 -0.04
CA GLU A 95 -10.01 12.87 -1.24
C GLU A 95 -10.20 11.91 -2.41
N ALA A 96 -9.40 10.86 -2.48
CA ALA A 96 -9.48 9.83 -3.52
C ALA A 96 -10.51 8.72 -3.21
N GLY A 97 -11.26 8.85 -2.12
CA GLY A 97 -12.36 7.95 -1.80
C GLY A 97 -12.08 6.92 -0.70
N ALA A 98 -10.94 7.00 -0.03
CA ALA A 98 -10.66 6.10 1.09
C ALA A 98 -11.46 6.49 2.33
N THR A 99 -11.68 5.52 3.20
CA THR A 99 -12.29 5.71 4.51
C THR A 99 -11.21 5.66 5.59
N SER A 100 -11.26 6.58 6.56
CA SER A 100 -10.27 6.60 7.64
C SER A 100 -10.44 5.41 8.57
N LEU A 101 -9.31 4.75 8.87
CA LEU A 101 -9.21 3.78 9.97
C LEU A 101 -8.73 4.49 11.23
N ARG A 102 -7.77 5.38 11.06
CA ARG A 102 -7.19 6.16 12.16
C ARG A 102 -6.52 7.40 11.60
N GLU A 103 -6.78 8.54 12.20
CA GLU A 103 -6.11 9.79 11.85
C GLU A 103 -4.62 9.71 12.18
N SER A 104 -3.81 10.59 11.58
CA SER A 104 -2.39 10.64 11.82
C SER A 104 -2.07 10.89 13.30
N GLU A 105 -1.18 10.10 13.87
CA GLU A 105 -0.67 10.32 15.22
C GLU A 105 0.76 9.83 15.34
N ASP A 106 1.47 10.39 16.31
CA ASP A 106 2.83 9.99 16.59
C ASP A 106 2.82 8.72 17.44
N MET A 107 3.45 7.67 16.91
CA MET A 107 3.50 6.36 17.55
C MET A 107 4.74 6.23 18.43
N PHE A 108 4.63 5.40 19.46
CA PHE A 108 5.72 5.23 20.42
C PHE A 108 7.03 4.75 19.80
N TYR A 109 6.97 4.07 18.67
CA TYR A 109 8.14 3.50 18.01
C TYR A 109 8.86 4.46 17.06
N GLY A 110 8.46 5.71 17.00
CA GLY A 110 9.18 6.74 16.24
C GLY A 110 8.62 7.09 14.89
N ASP A 111 7.46 6.56 14.54
CA ASP A 111 6.76 6.90 13.30
C ASP A 111 5.53 7.74 13.60
N ARG A 112 5.20 8.62 12.67
CA ARG A 112 3.87 9.21 12.59
C ARG A 112 3.09 8.38 11.58
N SER A 113 1.91 7.94 11.95
CA SER A 113 1.17 6.92 11.19
C SER A 113 -0.30 7.25 11.08
N ALA A 114 -0.89 6.92 9.94
CA ALA A 114 -2.32 6.99 9.69
C ALA A 114 -2.77 5.71 8.99
N GLY A 115 -4.05 5.38 9.12
CA GLY A 115 -4.61 4.21 8.44
C GLY A 115 -5.85 4.55 7.64
N VAL A 116 -5.97 3.98 6.46
CA VAL A 116 -7.15 4.13 5.59
C VAL A 116 -7.53 2.78 4.99
N VAL A 117 -8.81 2.67 4.61
CA VAL A 117 -9.28 1.59 3.73
C VAL A 117 -9.49 2.20 2.35
N ASP A 118 -8.87 1.63 1.33
CA ASP A 118 -9.06 2.13 -0.03
C ASP A 118 -10.45 1.75 -0.56
N PRO A 119 -10.88 2.32 -1.72
CA PRO A 119 -12.22 2.04 -2.25
C PRO A 119 -12.48 0.57 -2.59
N LEU A 120 -11.45 -0.26 -2.65
CA LEU A 120 -11.55 -1.68 -2.98
C LEU A 120 -11.40 -2.59 -1.74
N GLY A 121 -11.25 -2.02 -0.55
CA GLY A 121 -11.23 -2.77 0.70
C GLY A 121 -9.84 -3.10 1.25
N ASN A 122 -8.78 -2.63 0.62
CA ASN A 122 -7.43 -2.86 1.15
C ASN A 122 -7.10 -1.85 2.24
N HIS A 123 -6.40 -2.30 3.28
CA HIS A 123 -5.96 -1.45 4.37
C HIS A 123 -4.55 -0.93 4.07
N TRP A 124 -4.38 0.38 4.18
CA TRP A 124 -3.10 1.04 3.97
C TRP A 124 -2.69 1.73 5.26
N TRP A 125 -1.58 1.30 5.85
CA TRP A 125 -0.95 1.97 6.97
C TRP A 125 0.17 2.82 6.43
N ILE A 126 0.02 4.13 6.57
CA ILE A 126 0.88 5.14 5.97
C ILE A 126 1.75 5.71 7.07
N HIS A 127 3.07 5.64 6.89
CA HIS A 127 4.05 6.01 7.91
C HIS A 127 5.03 7.04 7.39
N THR A 128 5.44 7.94 8.29
CA THR A 128 6.61 8.78 8.12
C THR A 128 7.49 8.59 9.34
N HIS A 129 8.75 8.21 9.15
CA HIS A 129 9.68 8.07 10.26
C HIS A 129 10.07 9.47 10.74
N VAL A 130 9.84 9.77 12.02
CA VAL A 130 10.04 11.11 12.58
C VAL A 130 11.06 11.13 13.72
N GLU A 131 11.41 9.99 14.27
CA GLU A 131 12.30 9.88 15.43
C GLU A 131 12.99 8.52 15.45
N ASP A 132 14.29 8.50 15.66
CA ASP A 132 15.00 7.25 15.91
C ASP A 132 14.86 6.91 17.40
N VAL A 133 14.23 5.77 17.70
CA VAL A 133 13.97 5.32 19.07
C VAL A 133 14.77 4.07 19.32
N SER A 134 15.54 4.05 20.42
CA SER A 134 16.28 2.85 20.82
C SER A 134 15.32 1.74 21.21
N GLU A 135 15.77 0.50 21.11
CA GLU A 135 14.96 -0.65 21.51
C GLU A 135 14.53 -0.55 22.98
N GLU A 136 15.45 -0.14 23.85
CA GLU A 136 15.19 0.05 25.27
C GLU A 136 14.09 1.09 25.51
N GLU A 137 14.18 2.25 24.85
CA GLU A 137 13.19 3.32 24.96
C GLU A 137 11.83 2.88 24.38
N MET A 138 11.86 2.13 23.31
CA MET A 138 10.63 1.61 22.68
C MET A 138 9.88 0.69 23.65
N ILE A 139 10.61 -0.21 24.31
CA ILE A 139 10.03 -1.12 25.30
C ILE A 139 9.43 -0.31 26.46
N ARG A 140 10.15 0.70 26.95
CA ARG A 140 9.67 1.56 28.02
C ARG A 140 8.37 2.25 27.65
N ARG A 141 8.33 2.86 26.47
CA ARG A 141 7.12 3.55 25.96
C ARG A 141 5.95 2.60 25.77
N ALA A 142 6.21 1.41 25.28
CA ALA A 142 5.16 0.39 25.07
C ALA A 142 4.55 -0.04 26.40
N ARG A 143 5.36 -0.18 27.46
CA ARG A 143 4.89 -0.49 28.81
C ARG A 143 4.02 0.61 29.39
N GLU A 144 4.39 1.87 29.18
CA GLU A 144 3.60 3.02 29.64
C GLU A 144 2.22 3.03 29.00
N GLN A 145 2.12 2.73 27.71
CA GLN A 145 0.83 2.66 27.01
C GLN A 145 -0.06 1.55 27.54
N GLN A 146 0.53 0.40 27.89
CA GLN A 146 -0.23 -0.72 28.47
C GLN A 146 -0.72 -0.45 29.88
N ALA A 147 -0.02 0.39 30.64
CA ALA A 147 -0.38 0.75 32.00
C ALA A 147 -1.42 1.86 32.09
N GLY A 148 -1.61 2.60 30.99
CA GLY A 148 -2.51 3.77 30.94
C GLY A 148 -3.95 3.49 30.62
#